data_52df90b3c1801f5e82fb9741840d54b7
#
_entry.id   52df90b3c1801f5e82fb9741840d54b7
#
_cell.length_a   1.000
_cell.length_b   1.000
_cell.length_c   1.000
_cell.angle_alpha   90.00
_cell.angle_beta   90.00
_cell.angle_gamma   90.00
#
_symmetry.space_group_name_H-M   'P 1'
#
loop_
_entity.id
_entity.type
_entity.pdbx_description
1 polymer ?
#
loop_
_entity_poly.entity_id
_entity_poly.type
_entity_poly.pdbx_seq_one_letter_code
_entity_poly.pdbx_strand_id
1 'polypeptide(L)'
;ADLCVITGDLTHHGEEEAYVRFKASVERLVMPTELLLGNHDNRQAFKKHFPERRTSAGGFVQSAFSLGDHRIVLMDTNEPGTHAGHYCEQRLTWLENTLIDGNGQPNLVFMHHHPMPVGVAAMDRIGQRDGKALRALLARHSPSIRHMFFGHCHLPMSGSWRGIPFSSIKSLNHPLLPEYEEPTISIADTPPHYAVAFVTAESVVIHHEEFLFDGKRWDGIGTTVAAWSGSRTASK
;
A
#
# COMPACT_ATOMS: atom_id res chain seq x y z
N ALA A 1 11.67 -1.61 -12.29
CA ALA A 1 11.34 -1.85 -10.88
C ALA A 1 11.56 -3.33 -10.55
N ASP A 2 11.99 -3.61 -9.34
CA ASP A 2 12.28 -4.98 -8.88
C ASP A 2 11.00 -5.70 -8.45
N LEU A 3 9.99 -4.95 -8.06
CA LEU A 3 8.69 -5.45 -7.62
C LEU A 3 7.61 -4.39 -7.82
N CYS A 4 6.41 -4.83 -8.22
CA CYS A 4 5.18 -4.06 -8.14
C CYS A 4 4.28 -4.69 -7.07
N VAL A 5 3.68 -3.88 -6.20
CA VAL A 5 2.68 -4.36 -5.23
C VAL A 5 1.37 -3.61 -5.46
N ILE A 6 0.30 -4.35 -5.73
CA ILE A 6 -1.05 -3.81 -5.85
C ILE A 6 -1.76 -4.07 -4.52
N THR A 7 -2.10 -3.01 -3.81
CA THR A 7 -2.49 -3.04 -2.40
C THR A 7 -3.97 -3.33 -2.16
N GLY A 8 -4.62 -4.07 -3.06
CA GLY A 8 -6.00 -4.56 -2.89
C GLY A 8 -7.04 -3.75 -3.66
N ASP A 9 -8.31 -4.16 -3.52
CA ASP A 9 -9.45 -3.68 -4.29
C ASP A 9 -9.22 -3.86 -5.80
N LEU A 10 -8.85 -5.10 -6.16
CA LEU A 10 -8.56 -5.51 -7.53
C LEU A 10 -9.81 -5.52 -8.42
N THR A 11 -10.96 -5.65 -7.78
CA THR A 11 -12.30 -5.63 -8.39
C THR A 11 -13.21 -4.73 -7.57
N HIS A 12 -14.41 -4.43 -8.08
CA HIS A 12 -15.37 -3.60 -7.36
C HIS A 12 -16.35 -4.40 -6.49
N HIS A 13 -16.73 -5.59 -6.90
CA HIS A 13 -17.67 -6.45 -6.15
C HIS A 13 -17.21 -7.92 -6.06
N GLY A 14 -15.97 -8.22 -6.40
CA GLY A 14 -15.43 -9.58 -6.36
C GLY A 14 -15.93 -10.48 -7.49
N GLU A 15 -16.40 -9.89 -8.60
CA GLU A 15 -16.94 -10.65 -9.72
C GLU A 15 -15.85 -11.40 -10.50
N GLU A 16 -16.15 -12.64 -10.91
CA GLU A 16 -15.19 -13.48 -11.65
C GLU A 16 -14.72 -12.82 -12.96
N GLU A 17 -15.65 -12.21 -13.70
CA GLU A 17 -15.31 -11.52 -14.95
C GLU A 17 -14.37 -10.32 -14.74
N ALA A 18 -14.49 -9.63 -13.61
CA ALA A 18 -13.59 -8.55 -13.26
C ALA A 18 -12.17 -9.07 -13.01
N TYR A 19 -12.03 -10.22 -12.34
CA TYR A 19 -10.73 -10.87 -12.17
C TYR A 19 -10.10 -11.32 -13.50
N VAL A 20 -10.90 -11.79 -14.45
CA VAL A 20 -10.38 -12.14 -15.79
C VAL A 20 -9.78 -10.90 -16.47
N ARG A 21 -10.50 -9.77 -16.47
CA ARG A 21 -10.01 -8.51 -17.05
C ARG A 21 -8.80 -7.97 -16.31
N PHE A 22 -8.83 -8.01 -14.98
CA PHE A 22 -7.73 -7.58 -14.14
C PHE A 22 -6.47 -8.42 -14.41
N LYS A 23 -6.59 -9.74 -14.47
CA LYS A 23 -5.49 -10.66 -14.78
C LYS A 23 -4.83 -10.30 -16.11
N ALA A 24 -5.63 -10.13 -17.17
CA ALA A 24 -5.11 -9.73 -18.48
C ALA A 24 -4.36 -8.39 -18.46
N SER A 25 -4.72 -7.47 -17.55
CA SER A 25 -4.04 -6.20 -17.38
C SER A 25 -2.72 -6.37 -16.61
N VAL A 26 -2.71 -7.16 -15.55
CA VAL A 26 -1.52 -7.41 -14.71
C VAL A 26 -0.46 -8.21 -15.48
N GLU A 27 -0.87 -9.16 -16.31
CA GLU A 27 0.04 -9.95 -17.15
C GLU A 27 0.84 -9.12 -18.17
N ARG A 28 0.44 -7.88 -18.42
CA ARG A 28 1.19 -6.93 -19.25
C ARG A 28 2.32 -6.23 -18.50
N LEU A 29 2.36 -6.32 -17.18
CA LEU A 29 3.44 -5.75 -16.38
C LEU A 29 4.71 -6.58 -16.57
N VAL A 30 5.82 -5.92 -16.84
CA VAL A 30 7.11 -6.57 -17.13
C VAL A 30 7.92 -6.89 -15.87
N MET A 31 7.49 -6.41 -14.70
CA MET A 31 8.15 -6.68 -13.43
C MET A 31 7.37 -7.71 -12.62
N PRO A 32 8.03 -8.44 -11.70
CA PRO A 32 7.34 -9.26 -10.72
C PRO A 32 6.25 -8.44 -10.01
N THR A 33 5.07 -9.01 -9.88
CA THR A 33 3.92 -8.30 -9.31
C THR A 33 3.29 -9.12 -8.21
N GLU A 34 3.06 -8.52 -7.05
CA GLU A 34 2.35 -9.10 -5.92
C GLU A 34 1.00 -8.40 -5.71
N LEU A 35 0.00 -9.19 -5.32
CA LEU A 35 -1.38 -8.77 -5.20
C LEU A 35 -1.88 -8.99 -3.78
N LEU A 36 -2.49 -7.96 -3.19
CA LEU A 36 -3.23 -8.08 -1.95
C LEU A 36 -4.74 -8.07 -2.23
N LEU A 37 -5.52 -8.48 -1.23
CA LEU A 37 -6.96 -8.35 -1.26
C LEU A 37 -7.42 -7.14 -0.45
N GLY A 38 -8.33 -6.37 -1.02
CA GLY A 38 -9.07 -5.32 -0.31
C GLY A 38 -10.48 -5.77 0.08
N ASN A 39 -11.29 -4.85 0.60
CA ASN A 39 -12.65 -5.16 1.04
C ASN A 39 -13.64 -5.41 -0.12
N HIS A 40 -13.32 -4.95 -1.31
CA HIS A 40 -14.08 -5.18 -2.53
C HIS A 40 -13.77 -6.53 -3.19
N ASP A 41 -12.76 -7.25 -2.73
CA ASP A 41 -12.33 -8.50 -3.31
C ASP A 41 -13.01 -9.72 -2.69
N ASN A 42 -13.21 -10.75 -3.52
CA ASN A 42 -13.66 -12.06 -3.10
C ASN A 42 -12.47 -13.03 -3.07
N ARG A 43 -12.06 -13.49 -1.87
CA ARG A 43 -10.89 -14.37 -1.69
C ARG A 43 -11.03 -15.69 -2.45
N GLN A 44 -12.23 -16.26 -2.55
CA GLN A 44 -12.43 -17.53 -3.26
C GLN A 44 -12.31 -17.33 -4.77
N ALA A 45 -12.95 -16.31 -5.33
CA ALA A 45 -12.84 -15.97 -6.74
C ALA A 45 -11.39 -15.61 -7.10
N PHE A 46 -10.71 -14.79 -6.27
CA PHE A 46 -9.29 -14.49 -6.46
C PHE A 46 -8.45 -15.76 -6.56
N LYS A 47 -8.56 -16.68 -5.62
CA LYS A 47 -7.79 -17.94 -5.60
C LYS A 47 -8.07 -18.83 -6.82
N LYS A 48 -9.27 -18.77 -7.38
CA LYS A 48 -9.64 -19.49 -8.62
C LYS A 48 -8.92 -18.91 -9.84
N HIS A 49 -8.80 -17.58 -9.92
CA HIS A 49 -8.17 -16.91 -11.07
C HIS A 49 -6.65 -16.76 -10.93
N PHE A 50 -6.13 -16.78 -9.71
CA PHE A 50 -4.70 -16.66 -9.38
C PHE A 50 -4.24 -17.82 -8.50
N PRO A 51 -4.36 -19.11 -8.95
CA PRO A 51 -4.03 -20.28 -8.13
C PRO A 51 -2.55 -20.38 -7.79
N GLU A 52 -1.68 -19.70 -8.55
CA GLU A 52 -0.24 -19.65 -8.33
C GLU A 52 0.17 -18.72 -7.15
N ARG A 53 -0.76 -17.87 -6.68
CA ARG A 53 -0.46 -16.93 -5.59
C ARG A 53 -0.33 -17.62 -4.26
N ARG A 54 0.66 -17.19 -3.49
CA ARG A 54 0.95 -17.77 -2.19
C ARG A 54 -0.17 -17.52 -1.19
N THR A 55 -0.47 -18.56 -0.42
CA THR A 55 -1.42 -18.47 0.69
C THR A 55 -0.77 -19.03 1.95
N SER A 56 -1.09 -18.48 3.11
CA SER A 56 -0.72 -19.07 4.40
C SER A 56 -1.67 -20.20 4.79
N ALA A 57 -1.33 -20.90 5.88
CA ALA A 57 -2.26 -21.84 6.50
C ALA A 57 -3.60 -21.16 6.80
N GLY A 58 -4.72 -21.85 6.56
CA GLY A 58 -6.06 -21.26 6.63
C GLY A 58 -6.52 -20.58 5.32
N GLY A 59 -5.67 -20.56 4.29
CA GLY A 59 -6.03 -20.11 2.94
C GLY A 59 -6.12 -18.59 2.77
N PHE A 60 -5.49 -17.82 3.67
CA PHE A 60 -5.37 -16.37 3.54
C PHE A 60 -4.32 -16.00 2.49
N VAL A 61 -4.62 -14.99 1.68
CA VAL A 61 -3.73 -14.49 0.63
C VAL A 61 -2.68 -13.58 1.27
N GLN A 62 -1.76 -14.19 1.97
CA GLN A 62 -0.65 -13.53 2.68
C GLN A 62 0.63 -14.33 2.56
N SER A 63 1.76 -13.64 2.48
CA SER A 63 3.07 -14.27 2.31
C SER A 63 4.19 -13.35 2.77
N ALA A 64 5.39 -13.92 2.97
CA ALA A 64 6.61 -13.15 3.16
C ALA A 64 7.75 -13.78 2.38
N PHE A 65 8.65 -12.93 1.87
CA PHE A 65 9.83 -13.36 1.11
C PHE A 65 10.89 -12.27 1.14
N SER A 66 12.15 -12.66 0.89
CA SER A 66 13.26 -11.71 0.79
C SER A 66 13.34 -11.10 -0.62
N LEU A 67 13.63 -9.81 -0.68
CA LEU A 67 13.96 -9.07 -1.89
C LEU A 67 15.18 -8.18 -1.59
N GLY A 68 16.34 -8.56 -2.11
CA GLY A 68 17.60 -7.94 -1.70
C GLY A 68 17.81 -8.04 -0.18
N ASP A 69 18.16 -6.93 0.43
CA ASP A 69 18.41 -6.84 1.88
C ASP A 69 17.15 -6.66 2.72
N HIS A 70 15.98 -6.62 2.09
CA HIS A 70 14.70 -6.39 2.76
C HIS A 70 13.79 -7.62 2.69
N ARG A 71 12.88 -7.70 3.62
CA ARG A 71 11.80 -8.69 3.61
C ARG A 71 10.49 -8.00 3.25
N ILE A 72 9.81 -8.55 2.26
CA ILE A 72 8.47 -8.14 1.86
C ILE A 72 7.46 -8.97 2.65
N VAL A 73 6.54 -8.31 3.34
CA VAL A 73 5.47 -8.95 4.12
C VAL A 73 4.14 -8.46 3.58
N LEU A 74 3.38 -9.37 2.98
CA LEU A 74 2.07 -9.12 2.38
C LEU A 74 0.98 -9.66 3.30
N MET A 75 0.08 -8.80 3.77
CA MET A 75 -0.94 -9.15 4.76
C MET A 75 -2.33 -9.20 4.13
N ASP A 76 -3.08 -10.26 4.39
CA ASP A 76 -4.50 -10.38 4.02
C ASP A 76 -5.38 -9.81 5.14
N THR A 77 -5.87 -8.59 4.96
CA THR A 77 -6.77 -7.91 5.90
C THR A 77 -8.24 -7.98 5.46
N ASN A 78 -8.54 -8.66 4.35
CA ASN A 78 -9.88 -8.81 3.82
C ASN A 78 -10.78 -9.58 4.81
N GLU A 79 -11.99 -9.06 5.03
CA GLU A 79 -13.05 -9.69 5.81
C GLU A 79 -14.34 -9.66 4.98
N PRO A 80 -14.93 -10.81 4.66
CA PRO A 80 -16.14 -10.87 3.86
C PRO A 80 -17.32 -10.14 4.51
N GLY A 81 -18.11 -9.41 3.69
CA GLY A 81 -19.35 -8.78 4.13
C GLY A 81 -19.18 -7.47 4.91
N THR A 82 -17.98 -6.88 4.91
CA THR A 82 -17.73 -5.58 5.55
C THR A 82 -16.67 -4.79 4.77
N HIS A 83 -16.75 -3.47 4.86
CA HIS A 83 -15.70 -2.59 4.34
C HIS A 83 -14.51 -2.46 5.31
N ALA A 84 -14.66 -2.84 6.56
CA ALA A 84 -13.58 -2.78 7.53
C ALA A 84 -12.71 -4.04 7.45
N GLY A 85 -11.40 -3.85 7.60
CA GLY A 85 -10.46 -4.96 7.72
C GLY A 85 -10.61 -5.71 9.03
N HIS A 86 -10.21 -6.97 9.02
CA HIS A 86 -10.08 -7.78 10.23
C HIS A 86 -8.82 -8.63 10.15
N TYR A 87 -8.17 -8.83 11.28
CA TYR A 87 -6.96 -9.65 11.35
C TYR A 87 -7.09 -10.62 12.52
N CYS A 88 -7.61 -11.82 12.23
CA CYS A 88 -7.93 -12.83 13.24
C CYS A 88 -6.67 -13.40 13.93
N GLU A 89 -6.86 -14.14 15.01
CA GLU A 89 -5.78 -14.72 15.81
C GLU A 89 -4.80 -15.58 14.96
N GLN A 90 -5.32 -16.37 14.04
CA GLN A 90 -4.47 -17.18 13.13
C GLN A 90 -3.55 -16.30 12.26
N ARG A 91 -4.07 -15.18 11.74
CA ARG A 91 -3.27 -14.22 10.96
C ARG A 91 -2.29 -13.45 11.86
N LEU A 92 -2.69 -13.11 13.09
CA LEU A 92 -1.79 -12.50 14.08
C LEU A 92 -0.62 -13.40 14.40
N THR A 93 -0.86 -14.69 14.71
CA THR A 93 0.18 -15.69 14.96
C THR A 93 1.12 -15.82 13.76
N TRP A 94 0.55 -15.87 12.54
CA TRP A 94 1.37 -15.93 11.33
C TRP A 94 2.28 -14.69 11.19
N LEU A 95 1.73 -13.49 11.42
CA LEU A 95 2.50 -12.25 11.31
C LEU A 95 3.60 -12.19 12.36
N GLU A 96 3.31 -12.56 13.62
CA GLU A 96 4.29 -12.56 14.70
C GLU A 96 5.48 -13.49 14.37
N ASN A 97 5.19 -14.74 13.97
CA ASN A 97 6.22 -15.67 13.54
C ASN A 97 7.02 -15.12 12.34
N THR A 98 6.32 -14.53 11.37
CA THR A 98 6.94 -13.91 10.20
C THR A 98 7.92 -12.81 10.58
N LEU A 99 7.56 -11.94 11.51
CA LEU A 99 8.43 -10.83 11.94
C LEU A 99 9.61 -11.34 12.81
N ILE A 100 9.43 -12.41 13.58
CA ILE A 100 10.48 -13.04 14.37
C ILE A 100 11.49 -13.76 13.45
N ASP A 101 11.01 -14.52 12.46
CA ASP A 101 11.82 -15.35 11.57
C ASP A 101 12.59 -14.53 10.52
N GLY A 102 12.50 -13.23 10.57
CA GLY A 102 13.08 -12.34 9.55
C GLY A 102 14.60 -12.28 9.47
N ASN A 103 15.35 -13.05 10.28
CA ASN A 103 16.82 -13.10 10.31
C ASN A 103 17.48 -11.70 10.36
N GLY A 104 16.84 -10.74 11.03
CA GLY A 104 17.35 -9.38 11.14
C GLY A 104 17.13 -8.51 9.89
N GLN A 105 16.54 -9.04 8.82
CA GLN A 105 16.18 -8.24 7.66
C GLN A 105 15.08 -7.23 8.02
N PRO A 106 15.21 -5.95 7.62
CA PRO A 106 14.15 -4.97 7.80
C PRO A 106 12.93 -5.31 6.94
N ASN A 107 11.73 -5.22 7.54
CA ASN A 107 10.49 -5.59 6.89
C ASN A 107 9.84 -4.38 6.21
N LEU A 108 9.44 -4.55 4.96
CA LEU A 108 8.49 -3.69 4.24
C LEU A 108 7.12 -4.37 4.30
N VAL A 109 6.20 -3.79 5.05
CA VAL A 109 4.90 -4.41 5.35
C VAL A 109 3.83 -3.77 4.48
N PHE A 110 3.10 -4.60 3.75
CA PHE A 110 2.01 -4.18 2.87
C PHE A 110 0.68 -4.76 3.37
N MET A 111 -0.33 -3.93 3.44
CA MET A 111 -1.69 -4.32 3.80
C MET A 111 -2.70 -3.47 3.02
N HIS A 112 -3.97 -3.87 3.00
CA HIS A 112 -5.00 -3.04 2.40
C HIS A 112 -5.53 -2.02 3.41
N HIS A 113 -6.08 -2.47 4.52
CA HIS A 113 -6.67 -1.59 5.54
C HIS A 113 -5.61 -1.04 6.49
N HIS A 114 -5.67 0.26 6.74
CA HIS A 114 -4.78 0.93 7.69
C HIS A 114 -5.03 0.43 9.15
N PRO A 115 -3.97 0.16 9.92
CA PRO A 115 -4.12 -0.45 11.24
C PRO A 115 -4.38 0.57 12.36
N MET A 116 -4.18 1.87 12.11
CA MET A 116 -4.35 2.97 13.07
C MET A 116 -5.25 4.05 12.48
N PRO A 117 -5.83 4.94 13.28
CA PRO A 117 -6.52 6.12 12.77
C PRO A 117 -5.62 6.97 11.87
N VAL A 118 -6.18 7.44 10.76
CA VAL A 118 -5.50 8.28 9.77
C VAL A 118 -6.01 9.73 9.77
N GLY A 119 -6.98 10.04 10.64
CA GLY A 119 -7.53 11.40 10.78
C GLY A 119 -8.56 11.78 9.72
N VAL A 120 -9.09 10.80 8.98
CA VAL A 120 -10.20 10.98 8.04
C VAL A 120 -11.39 10.19 8.57
N ALA A 121 -12.41 10.89 9.08
CA ALA A 121 -13.48 10.29 9.89
C ALA A 121 -14.19 9.11 9.23
N ALA A 122 -14.45 9.17 7.91
CA ALA A 122 -15.06 8.08 7.16
C ALA A 122 -14.13 6.87 7.09
N MET A 123 -12.85 7.07 6.78
CA MET A 123 -11.85 6.00 6.67
C MET A 123 -11.58 5.35 8.03
N ASP A 124 -11.51 6.13 9.11
CA ASP A 124 -11.27 5.62 10.46
C ASP A 124 -12.38 4.67 10.95
N ARG A 125 -13.59 4.79 10.41
CA ARG A 125 -14.72 3.87 10.69
C ARG A 125 -14.58 2.52 9.99
N ILE A 126 -13.90 2.48 8.86
CA ILE A 126 -13.76 1.28 8.02
C ILE A 126 -12.31 0.80 7.92
N GLY A 127 -11.41 1.33 8.74
CA GLY A 127 -10.06 0.81 8.89
C GLY A 127 -10.04 -0.60 9.48
N GLN A 128 -8.96 -0.99 10.14
CA GLN A 128 -8.85 -2.31 10.76
C GLN A 128 -9.77 -2.43 11.98
N ARG A 129 -10.85 -3.23 11.89
CA ARG A 129 -11.77 -3.56 13.01
C ARG A 129 -10.99 -4.31 14.08
N ASP A 130 -11.32 -4.04 15.36
CA ASP A 130 -10.69 -4.69 16.51
C ASP A 130 -9.16 -4.70 16.48
N GLY A 131 -8.59 -3.71 15.81
CA GLY A 131 -7.17 -3.62 15.51
C GLY A 131 -6.24 -3.48 16.71
N LYS A 132 -6.75 -3.58 17.97
CA LYS A 132 -5.93 -3.43 19.18
C LYS A 132 -4.79 -4.47 19.23
N ALA A 133 -5.10 -5.74 18.95
CA ALA A 133 -4.12 -6.81 18.95
C ALA A 133 -3.09 -6.64 17.83
N LEU A 134 -3.54 -6.32 16.61
CA LEU A 134 -2.64 -6.05 15.49
C LEU A 134 -1.72 -4.83 15.78
N ARG A 135 -2.29 -3.73 16.30
CA ARG A 135 -1.49 -2.56 16.69
C ARG A 135 -0.46 -2.88 17.78
N ALA A 136 -0.84 -3.70 18.77
CA ALA A 136 0.10 -4.10 19.82
C ALA A 136 1.24 -4.95 19.26
N LEU A 137 0.95 -5.86 18.32
CA LEU A 137 1.94 -6.68 17.64
C LEU A 137 2.89 -5.81 16.81
N LEU A 138 2.37 -4.97 15.92
CA LEU A 138 3.18 -4.06 15.10
C LEU A 138 4.06 -3.14 15.97
N ALA A 139 3.53 -2.62 17.08
CA ALA A 139 4.29 -1.77 17.99
C ALA A 139 5.45 -2.52 18.67
N ARG A 140 5.26 -3.78 19.06
CA ARG A 140 6.35 -4.61 19.63
C ARG A 140 7.47 -4.83 18.62
N HIS A 141 7.12 -5.02 17.36
CA HIS A 141 8.07 -5.29 16.28
C HIS A 141 8.50 -4.05 15.50
N SER A 142 8.14 -2.83 16.00
CA SER A 142 8.46 -1.58 15.30
C SER A 142 9.94 -1.44 14.89
N PRO A 143 10.95 -1.90 15.66
CA PRO A 143 12.33 -1.79 15.24
C PRO A 143 12.70 -2.61 13.99
N SER A 144 11.94 -3.66 13.71
CA SER A 144 12.16 -4.51 12.52
C SER A 144 11.32 -4.06 11.31
N ILE A 145 10.37 -3.13 11.48
CA ILE A 145 9.50 -2.65 10.40
C ILE A 145 10.06 -1.35 9.84
N ARG A 146 10.59 -1.43 8.64
CA ARG A 146 11.21 -0.31 7.94
C ARG A 146 10.18 0.68 7.41
N HIS A 147 9.05 0.18 6.88
CA HIS A 147 7.95 0.98 6.35
C HIS A 147 6.67 0.15 6.27
N MET A 148 5.51 0.79 6.45
CA MET A 148 4.20 0.23 6.17
C MET A 148 3.56 0.93 4.97
N PHE A 149 3.03 0.14 4.04
CA PHE A 149 2.26 0.61 2.89
C PHE A 149 0.82 0.09 2.99
N PHE A 150 -0.15 0.95 2.74
CA PHE A 150 -1.55 0.52 2.71
C PHE A 150 -2.35 1.22 1.62
N GLY A 151 -3.45 0.57 1.19
CA GLY A 151 -4.41 1.06 0.23
C GLY A 151 -5.63 1.68 0.91
N HIS A 152 -6.83 1.30 0.45
CA HIS A 152 -8.13 1.54 1.06
C HIS A 152 -8.58 3.00 1.18
N CYS A 153 -7.68 3.89 1.59
CA CYS A 153 -8.03 5.28 1.89
C CYS A 153 -8.21 6.15 0.65
N HIS A 154 -7.76 5.72 -0.52
CA HIS A 154 -7.78 6.48 -1.78
C HIS A 154 -7.17 7.88 -1.68
N LEU A 155 -6.35 8.12 -0.67
CA LEU A 155 -5.69 9.39 -0.37
C LEU A 155 -4.17 9.20 -0.30
N PRO A 156 -3.39 10.14 -0.83
CA PRO A 156 -1.95 10.13 -0.64
C PRO A 156 -1.64 10.64 0.78
N MET A 157 -1.13 9.75 1.61
CA MET A 157 -0.77 10.09 2.99
C MET A 157 0.63 9.56 3.30
N SER A 158 1.32 10.28 4.16
CA SER A 158 2.57 9.84 4.76
C SER A 158 2.63 10.27 6.22
N GLY A 159 3.30 9.47 7.04
CA GLY A 159 3.44 9.78 8.46
C GLY A 159 4.29 8.76 9.19
N SER A 160 4.24 8.83 10.51
CA SER A 160 4.89 7.86 11.38
C SER A 160 3.93 7.47 12.51
N TRP A 161 3.80 6.18 12.76
CA TRP A 161 3.02 5.66 13.86
C TRP A 161 3.91 4.78 14.73
N ARG A 162 4.11 5.16 16.00
CA ARG A 162 5.00 4.48 16.96
C ARG A 162 6.38 4.17 16.41
N GLY A 163 6.96 5.13 15.68
CA GLY A 163 8.28 4.99 15.06
C GLY A 163 8.29 4.24 13.72
N ILE A 164 7.16 3.69 13.27
CA ILE A 164 7.05 3.03 11.97
C ILE A 164 6.58 4.06 10.93
N PRO A 165 7.40 4.39 9.92
CA PRO A 165 6.97 5.21 8.80
C PRO A 165 5.87 4.50 8.01
N PHE A 166 4.93 5.27 7.44
CA PHE A 166 3.90 4.71 6.58
C PHE A 166 3.55 5.62 5.41
N SER A 167 2.95 5.02 4.39
CA SER A 167 2.43 5.72 3.20
C SER A 167 1.22 5.02 2.62
N SER A 168 0.35 5.81 2.00
CA SER A 168 -0.73 5.36 1.11
C SER A 168 -0.77 6.16 -0.18
N ILE A 169 -1.55 5.69 -1.15
CA ILE A 169 -1.69 6.32 -2.46
C ILE A 169 -3.15 6.60 -2.78
N LYS A 170 -3.40 7.43 -3.81
CA LYS A 170 -4.72 7.56 -4.41
C LYS A 170 -5.17 6.22 -5.01
N SER A 171 -6.47 6.09 -5.23
CA SER A 171 -7.02 5.04 -6.08
C SER A 171 -6.64 5.27 -7.55
N LEU A 172 -6.49 4.19 -8.31
CA LEU A 172 -6.35 4.22 -9.77
C LEU A 172 -7.69 4.52 -10.47
N ASN A 173 -8.82 4.42 -9.76
CA ASN A 173 -10.15 4.55 -10.34
C ASN A 173 -10.90 5.79 -9.80
N HIS A 174 -11.09 5.90 -8.49
CA HIS A 174 -11.87 6.98 -7.89
C HIS A 174 -11.13 7.55 -6.66
N PRO A 175 -10.24 8.51 -6.87
CA PRO A 175 -9.60 9.24 -5.77
C PRO A 175 -10.64 9.92 -4.88
N LEU A 176 -10.33 10.03 -3.60
CA LEU A 176 -11.17 10.74 -2.63
C LEU A 176 -10.64 12.15 -2.38
N LEU A 177 -11.53 13.03 -1.94
CA LEU A 177 -11.18 14.27 -1.27
C LEU A 177 -11.14 14.01 0.25
N PRO A 178 -10.17 14.56 0.96
CA PRO A 178 -10.09 14.36 2.42
C PRO A 178 -11.19 15.18 3.12
N GLU A 179 -12.11 14.48 3.77
CA GLU A 179 -13.10 15.05 4.67
C GLU A 179 -12.73 14.68 6.10
N TYR A 180 -12.10 15.62 6.81
CA TYR A 180 -11.47 15.31 8.10
C TYR A 180 -12.48 15.16 9.23
N GLU A 181 -13.53 15.98 9.25
CA GLU A 181 -14.48 16.05 10.35
C GLU A 181 -15.76 15.27 10.07
N GLU A 182 -16.23 15.30 8.82
CA GLU A 182 -17.48 14.67 8.42
C GLU A 182 -17.28 13.19 8.04
N PRO A 183 -18.18 12.30 8.43
CA PRO A 183 -18.10 10.88 8.10
C PRO A 183 -18.59 10.56 6.69
N THR A 184 -18.38 11.46 5.76
CA THR A 184 -18.77 11.37 4.35
C THR A 184 -17.57 11.01 3.48
N ILE A 185 -17.85 10.40 2.34
CA ILE A 185 -16.85 10.08 1.33
C ILE A 185 -17.15 10.93 0.11
N SER A 186 -16.24 11.85 -0.22
CA SER A 186 -16.32 12.67 -1.41
C SER A 186 -15.37 12.14 -2.48
N ILE A 187 -15.92 11.72 -3.63
CA ILE A 187 -15.14 11.26 -4.79
C ILE A 187 -14.76 12.45 -5.64
N ALA A 188 -13.55 12.48 -6.15
CA ALA A 188 -13.05 13.52 -7.03
C ALA A 188 -12.50 12.95 -8.34
N ASP A 189 -12.76 13.67 -9.42
CA ASP A 189 -12.13 13.42 -10.71
C ASP A 189 -10.75 14.10 -10.75
N THR A 190 -9.82 13.53 -10.00
CA THR A 190 -8.41 13.95 -9.99
C THR A 190 -7.55 12.88 -10.66
N PRO A 191 -6.40 13.25 -11.27
CA PRO A 191 -5.53 12.27 -11.89
C PRO A 191 -5.19 11.13 -10.91
N PRO A 192 -5.33 9.86 -11.34
CA PRO A 192 -4.88 8.73 -10.55
C PRO A 192 -3.36 8.71 -10.49
N HIS A 193 -2.81 8.09 -9.45
CA HIS A 193 -1.36 7.96 -9.34
C HIS A 193 -0.92 6.57 -8.84
N TYR A 194 0.32 6.26 -9.10
CA TYR A 194 1.06 5.19 -8.45
C TYR A 194 2.23 5.77 -7.64
N ALA A 195 2.85 4.96 -6.83
CA ALA A 195 4.05 5.36 -6.11
C ALA A 195 5.27 4.56 -6.56
N VAL A 196 6.41 5.23 -6.65
CA VAL A 196 7.73 4.62 -6.84
C VAL A 196 8.48 4.74 -5.52
N ALA A 197 8.79 3.61 -4.90
CA ALA A 197 9.57 3.56 -3.67
C ALA A 197 11.03 3.20 -3.98
N PHE A 198 11.96 4.09 -3.70
CA PHE A 198 13.39 3.82 -3.69
C PHE A 198 13.77 3.36 -2.29
N VAL A 199 14.17 2.10 -2.18
CA VAL A 199 14.52 1.46 -0.91
C VAL A 199 16.00 1.14 -0.90
N THR A 200 16.71 1.70 0.08
CA THR A 200 18.13 1.44 0.32
C THR A 200 18.35 1.02 1.77
N ALA A 201 19.56 0.65 2.13
CA ALA A 201 19.91 0.37 3.52
C ALA A 201 19.64 1.56 4.45
N GLU A 202 19.74 2.79 3.95
CA GLU A 202 19.63 4.02 4.76
C GLU A 202 18.25 4.67 4.69
N SER A 203 17.51 4.53 3.55
CA SER A 203 16.29 5.30 3.32
C SER A 203 15.20 4.53 2.60
N VAL A 204 13.96 4.98 2.79
CA VAL A 204 12.80 4.69 1.93
C VAL A 204 12.28 6.03 1.43
N VAL A 205 12.44 6.29 0.15
CA VAL A 205 11.96 7.52 -0.50
C VAL A 205 10.83 7.16 -1.45
N ILE A 206 9.70 7.86 -1.32
CA ILE A 206 8.48 7.56 -2.07
C ILE A 206 8.13 8.75 -2.94
N HIS A 207 8.05 8.51 -4.25
CA HIS A 207 7.57 9.46 -5.23
C HIS A 207 6.15 9.09 -5.64
N HIS A 208 5.29 10.09 -5.72
CA HIS A 208 3.91 9.94 -6.20
C HIS A 208 3.83 10.44 -7.63
N GLU A 209 3.49 9.56 -8.57
CA GLU A 209 3.48 9.83 -10.01
C GLU A 209 2.07 9.84 -10.56
N GLU A 210 1.61 11.00 -11.02
CA GLU A 210 0.34 11.16 -11.73
C GLU A 210 0.55 10.86 -13.21
N PHE A 211 -0.10 9.83 -13.78
CA PHE A 211 0.19 9.35 -15.12
C PHE A 211 -0.83 9.83 -16.19
N LEU A 212 -1.93 10.45 -15.80
CA LEU A 212 -2.91 11.09 -16.72
C LEU A 212 -2.84 12.63 -16.66
N PHE A 213 -1.68 13.17 -16.28
CA PHE A 213 -1.48 14.60 -16.27
C PHE A 213 -1.41 15.14 -17.71
N ASP A 214 -2.33 16.02 -18.07
CA ASP A 214 -2.43 16.66 -19.39
C ASP A 214 -2.04 18.15 -19.38
N GLY A 215 -1.55 18.64 -18.24
CA GLY A 215 -1.10 20.02 -18.09
C GLY A 215 0.17 20.35 -18.88
N LYS A 216 0.49 21.63 -18.96
CA LYS A 216 1.70 22.10 -19.63
C LYS A 216 2.95 21.54 -18.96
N ARG A 217 3.86 21.06 -19.77
CA ARG A 217 5.22 20.69 -19.37
C ARG A 217 6.21 21.74 -19.86
N TRP A 218 7.21 22.01 -19.06
CA TRP A 218 8.34 22.86 -19.42
C TRP A 218 9.61 22.03 -19.29
N ASP A 219 10.08 21.54 -20.42
CA ASP A 219 11.29 20.70 -20.45
C ASP A 219 12.55 21.58 -20.52
N GLY A 220 13.61 21.17 -19.84
CA GLY A 220 14.92 21.80 -19.94
C GLY A 220 15.05 23.18 -19.28
N ILE A 221 14.09 23.59 -18.45
CA ILE A 221 14.21 24.84 -17.73
C ILE A 221 15.22 24.69 -16.58
N GLY A 222 16.36 25.40 -16.70
CA GLY A 222 17.34 25.54 -15.66
C GLY A 222 18.34 24.42 -15.44
N THR A 223 18.29 23.45 -16.17
CA THR A 223 19.28 22.78 -16.93
C THR A 223 20.44 22.01 -16.31
N THR A 224 21.21 22.42 -15.40
CA THR A 224 22.22 21.61 -14.72
C THR A 224 22.30 21.98 -13.25
N VAL A 225 22.65 21.03 -12.40
CA VAL A 225 22.90 21.27 -10.96
C VAL A 225 23.94 22.38 -10.77
N ALA A 226 24.89 22.53 -11.69
CA ALA A 226 25.87 23.62 -11.71
C ALA A 226 25.24 25.01 -11.88
N ALA A 227 24.12 25.14 -12.61
CA ALA A 227 23.41 26.40 -12.76
C ALA A 227 22.65 26.83 -11.47
N TRP A 228 22.32 25.86 -10.61
CA TRP A 228 21.67 26.13 -9.32
C TRP A 228 22.67 26.47 -8.18
N SER A 229 23.93 26.04 -8.31
CA SER A 229 25.01 26.36 -7.39
C SER A 229 25.67 27.73 -7.67
N GLY A 230 25.24 28.40 -8.74
CA GLY A 230 25.72 29.73 -9.10
C GLY A 230 25.17 30.79 -8.14
N SER A 231 26.08 31.49 -7.46
CA SER A 231 25.84 32.60 -6.58
C SER A 231 24.76 33.56 -7.11
N ARG A 232 23.71 33.80 -6.35
CA ARG A 232 22.94 35.02 -6.49
C ARG A 232 23.89 36.20 -6.16
N THR A 233 24.55 36.74 -7.17
CA THR A 233 25.14 38.05 -7.02
C THR A 233 24.03 39.03 -6.77
N ALA A 234 23.94 39.54 -5.55
CA ALA A 234 23.06 40.61 -5.23
C ALA A 234 23.42 41.80 -6.17
N SER A 235 22.54 42.11 -7.08
CA SER A 235 22.59 43.38 -7.79
C SER A 235 22.28 44.47 -6.78
N LYS A 236 23.24 45.37 -6.62
CA LYS A 236 23.08 46.60 -5.88
C LYS A 236 22.04 47.52 -6.49
#